data_6c0c719cb2240949d7c189e68119536c
#
_entry.id   6c0c719cb2240949d7c189e68119536c
#
_cell.length_a   1.000
_cell.length_b   1.000
_cell.length_c   1.000
_cell.angle_alpha   90.00
_cell.angle_beta   90.00
_cell.angle_gamma   90.00
#
_symmetry.space_group_name_H-M   'P 1'
#
loop_
_entity.id
_entity.type
_entity.pdbx_description
1 polymer ?
#
loop_
_entity_poly.entity_id
_entity_poly.type
_entity_poly.pdbx_seq_one_letter_code
_entity_poly.pdbx_strand_id
1 'polypeptide(L)'
;MESRRAWLVVWSTFVCLAVIFGVSYSFAAFFENFANEFAAQRADVSWIFGLCGLVYFVLGAGGGMLADRWGPRLVCMIGMVFIAMGLFLTSLAQSLTTVYLSYGLLVGLGIALVYTPSIACVQPWFNKRRGLASGIASSGVGAGTLILPVVVSYLLTEINWREALQTMAAGVLLIGLTAGFLLKRAPNLNGNPSGQLPGLTLSAALKTPSFKWLYMGTLLGAPVMFVPFAHISAAARDAGVPDAQAVGLVGLIGIGSLVGRFAIGWLADRMGRIKTLMLMQGLMGLSYLIWAGAQDQWMFALFALWFGLSYGSIVSLLPAICMDLFGGRAVSAIIGTLYTGAALGNLLGPVMAGQVFDMTQSYALVIWITLGIS
;
A
#
# COMPACT_ATOMS: atom_id res chain seq x y z
N MET A 1 -17.81 25.78 -1.41
CA MET A 1 -17.21 25.23 -0.16
C MET A 1 -17.31 23.73 -0.21
N GLU A 2 -16.22 23.03 -0.05
CA GLU A 2 -16.20 21.58 0.06
C GLU A 2 -16.93 21.19 1.36
N SER A 3 -17.90 20.28 1.28
CA SER A 3 -18.80 19.98 2.38
C SER A 3 -18.10 19.27 3.54
N ARG A 4 -18.60 19.42 4.78
CA ARG A 4 -18.12 18.63 5.93
C ARG A 4 -18.18 17.11 5.65
N ARG A 5 -19.14 16.67 4.82
CA ARG A 5 -19.25 15.27 4.39
C ARG A 5 -18.11 14.80 3.51
N ALA A 6 -17.56 15.66 2.64
CA ALA A 6 -16.40 15.34 1.83
C ALA A 6 -15.18 15.04 2.72
N TRP A 7 -14.93 15.86 3.71
CA TRP A 7 -13.83 15.64 4.67
C TRP A 7 -14.07 14.41 5.56
N LEU A 8 -15.31 14.11 5.91
CA LEU A 8 -15.61 12.85 6.61
C LEU A 8 -15.23 11.62 5.77
N VAL A 9 -15.49 11.64 4.46
CA VAL A 9 -15.05 10.56 3.55
C VAL A 9 -13.53 10.47 3.50
N VAL A 10 -12.81 11.60 3.48
CA VAL A 10 -11.33 11.62 3.53
C VAL A 10 -10.81 10.93 4.79
N TRP A 11 -11.32 11.31 5.97
CA TRP A 11 -10.90 10.71 7.24
C TRP A 11 -11.31 9.24 7.36
N SER A 12 -12.49 8.86 6.84
CA SER A 12 -12.89 7.46 6.79
C SER A 12 -11.98 6.64 5.90
N THR A 13 -11.58 7.17 4.74
CA THR A 13 -10.59 6.54 3.86
C THR A 13 -9.23 6.43 4.54
N PHE A 14 -8.77 7.49 5.22
CA PHE A 14 -7.54 7.45 6.02
C PHE A 14 -7.55 6.28 7.01
N VAL A 15 -8.62 6.13 7.79
CA VAL A 15 -8.74 5.03 8.77
C VAL A 15 -8.81 3.68 8.08
N CYS A 16 -9.58 3.54 6.99
CA CYS A 16 -9.61 2.31 6.21
C CYS A 16 -8.20 1.89 5.74
N LEU A 17 -7.43 2.84 5.18
CA LEU A 17 -6.09 2.58 4.70
C LEU A 17 -5.10 2.29 5.85
N ALA A 18 -5.25 2.97 6.99
CA ALA A 18 -4.45 2.69 8.18
C ALA A 18 -4.67 1.27 8.68
N VAL A 19 -5.93 0.81 8.73
CA VAL A 19 -6.26 -0.55 9.17
C VAL A 19 -5.68 -1.59 8.21
N ILE A 20 -5.95 -1.50 6.90
CA ILE A 20 -5.55 -2.56 5.96
C ILE A 20 -4.04 -2.65 5.78
N PHE A 21 -3.34 -1.53 5.68
CA PHE A 21 -1.88 -1.54 5.55
C PHE A 21 -1.17 -1.75 6.88
N GLY A 22 -1.78 -1.32 7.98
CA GLY A 22 -1.32 -1.70 9.31
C GLY A 22 -1.33 -3.21 9.51
N VAL A 23 -2.44 -3.90 9.15
CA VAL A 23 -2.53 -5.37 9.16
C VAL A 23 -1.46 -5.97 8.26
N SER A 24 -1.38 -5.53 6.99
CA SER A 24 -0.43 -6.09 6.02
C SER A 24 1.02 -5.99 6.48
N TYR A 25 1.45 -4.85 6.99
CA TYR A 25 2.84 -4.63 7.41
C TYR A 25 3.17 -5.14 8.82
N SER A 26 2.15 -5.39 9.66
CA SER A 26 2.33 -6.10 10.94
C SER A 26 2.72 -7.57 10.76
N PHE A 27 2.60 -8.11 9.54
CA PHE A 27 3.08 -9.45 9.21
C PHE A 27 4.53 -9.68 9.64
N ALA A 28 5.39 -8.67 9.48
CA ALA A 28 6.80 -8.75 9.88
C ALA A 28 7.01 -9.08 11.36
N ALA A 29 6.08 -8.69 12.24
CA ALA A 29 6.13 -9.01 13.66
C ALA A 29 5.78 -10.48 13.95
N PHE A 30 5.01 -11.13 13.10
CA PHE A 30 4.64 -12.55 13.24
C PHE A 30 5.61 -13.50 12.52
N PHE A 31 6.58 -12.98 11.77
CA PHE A 31 7.43 -13.78 10.88
C PHE A 31 8.15 -14.92 11.62
N GLU A 32 8.83 -14.59 12.72
CA GLU A 32 9.57 -15.59 13.52
C GLU A 32 8.62 -16.56 14.22
N ASN A 33 7.41 -16.10 14.63
CA ASN A 33 6.42 -16.97 15.24
C ASN A 33 5.95 -18.04 14.25
N PHE A 34 5.71 -17.70 12.99
CA PHE A 34 5.32 -18.66 11.96
C PHE A 34 6.49 -19.58 11.58
N ALA A 35 7.71 -19.05 11.44
CA ALA A 35 8.89 -19.87 11.14
C ALA A 35 9.12 -20.95 12.20
N ASN A 36 9.04 -20.57 13.47
CA ASN A 36 9.25 -21.49 14.59
C ASN A 36 8.11 -22.49 14.78
N GLU A 37 6.85 -22.01 14.73
CA GLU A 37 5.67 -22.87 14.94
C GLU A 37 5.54 -23.97 13.90
N PHE A 38 5.81 -23.62 12.61
CA PHE A 38 5.64 -24.55 11.49
C PHE A 38 6.96 -25.17 11.00
N ALA A 39 8.07 -24.94 11.70
CA ALA A 39 9.42 -25.38 11.28
C ALA A 39 9.72 -25.02 9.81
N ALA A 40 9.29 -23.81 9.38
CA ALA A 40 9.31 -23.35 8.00
C ALA A 40 10.57 -22.53 7.70
N GLN A 41 11.06 -22.64 6.46
CA GLN A 41 12.16 -21.79 5.98
C GLN A 41 11.67 -20.33 5.82
N ARG A 42 12.60 -19.38 5.86
CA ARG A 42 12.27 -17.94 5.69
C ARG A 42 11.58 -17.67 4.36
N ALA A 43 12.00 -18.35 3.31
CA ALA A 43 11.36 -18.26 1.99
C ALA A 43 9.88 -18.65 2.04
N ASP A 44 9.55 -19.77 2.71
CA ASP A 44 8.18 -20.25 2.83
C ASP A 44 7.29 -19.26 3.58
N VAL A 45 7.79 -18.69 4.69
CA VAL A 45 7.06 -17.67 5.44
C VAL A 45 6.89 -16.40 4.62
N SER A 46 7.90 -16.00 3.84
CA SER A 46 7.86 -14.80 2.98
C SER A 46 6.78 -14.88 1.90
N TRP A 47 6.50 -16.10 1.39
CA TRP A 47 5.43 -16.32 0.42
C TRP A 47 4.05 -15.92 0.94
N ILE A 48 3.80 -15.96 2.27
CA ILE A 48 2.52 -15.53 2.85
C ILE A 48 2.28 -14.05 2.53
N PHE A 49 3.27 -13.21 2.78
CA PHE A 49 3.21 -11.77 2.51
C PHE A 49 3.13 -11.49 1.00
N GLY A 50 3.96 -12.17 0.21
CA GLY A 50 3.98 -12.05 -1.24
C GLY A 50 2.63 -12.42 -1.87
N LEU A 51 2.01 -13.53 -1.41
CA LEU A 51 0.70 -13.98 -1.86
C LEU A 51 -0.40 -12.97 -1.50
N CYS A 52 -0.38 -12.48 -0.27
CA CYS A 52 -1.32 -11.43 0.17
C CYS A 52 -1.21 -10.18 -0.74
N GLY A 53 0.02 -9.72 -0.99
CA GLY A 53 0.29 -8.59 -1.87
C GLY A 53 -0.17 -8.81 -3.31
N LEU A 54 0.15 -9.97 -3.87
CA LEU A 54 -0.30 -10.36 -5.22
C LEU A 54 -1.83 -10.32 -5.32
N VAL A 55 -2.51 -10.94 -4.36
CA VAL A 55 -3.98 -11.04 -4.34
C VAL A 55 -4.62 -9.65 -4.27
N TYR A 56 -4.18 -8.78 -3.36
CA TYR A 56 -4.85 -7.49 -3.23
C TYR A 56 -4.58 -6.55 -4.41
N PHE A 57 -3.43 -6.63 -5.05
CA PHE A 57 -3.16 -5.82 -6.24
C PHE A 57 -3.89 -6.36 -7.48
N VAL A 58 -3.87 -7.67 -7.71
CA VAL A 58 -4.54 -8.28 -8.88
C VAL A 58 -6.06 -8.14 -8.77
N LEU A 59 -6.63 -8.45 -7.61
CA LEU A 59 -8.08 -8.37 -7.40
C LEU A 59 -8.59 -6.96 -7.11
N GLY A 60 -7.70 -5.97 -6.91
CA GLY A 60 -8.07 -4.58 -6.69
C GLY A 60 -8.91 -3.98 -7.81
N ALA A 61 -8.68 -4.39 -9.07
CA ALA A 61 -9.53 -4.00 -10.21
C ALA A 61 -10.97 -4.52 -10.05
N GLY A 62 -11.12 -5.79 -9.63
CA GLY A 62 -12.42 -6.39 -9.31
C GLY A 62 -13.13 -5.69 -8.16
N GLY A 63 -12.41 -5.40 -7.08
CA GLY A 63 -12.90 -4.60 -5.95
C GLY A 63 -13.38 -3.21 -6.40
N GLY A 64 -12.63 -2.55 -7.29
CA GLY A 64 -13.02 -1.29 -7.89
C GLY A 64 -14.31 -1.38 -8.72
N MET A 65 -14.42 -2.38 -9.59
CA MET A 65 -15.65 -2.61 -10.38
C MET A 65 -16.87 -2.88 -9.50
N LEU A 66 -16.70 -3.66 -8.43
CA LEU A 66 -17.78 -3.91 -7.47
C LEU A 66 -18.19 -2.61 -6.76
N ALA A 67 -17.23 -1.76 -6.39
CA ALA A 67 -17.51 -0.49 -5.75
C ALA A 67 -18.19 0.52 -6.67
N ASP A 68 -17.84 0.55 -7.95
CA ASP A 68 -18.51 1.37 -8.95
C ASP A 68 -19.99 0.93 -9.11
N ARG A 69 -20.29 -0.35 -8.91
CA ARG A 69 -21.62 -0.97 -9.06
C ARG A 69 -22.45 -0.91 -7.79
N TRP A 70 -21.93 -1.41 -6.66
CA TRP A 70 -22.64 -1.57 -5.39
C TRP A 70 -22.41 -0.42 -4.40
N GLY A 71 -21.44 0.44 -4.69
CA GLY A 71 -21.01 1.53 -3.84
C GLY A 71 -19.85 1.16 -2.91
N PRO A 72 -19.00 2.16 -2.59
CA PRO A 72 -17.77 1.92 -1.83
C PRO A 72 -18.06 1.42 -0.41
N ARG A 73 -19.14 1.88 0.25
CA ARG A 73 -19.51 1.48 1.60
C ARG A 73 -19.63 -0.03 1.75
N LEU A 74 -20.51 -0.65 0.94
CA LEU A 74 -20.80 -2.09 1.07
C LEU A 74 -19.56 -2.92 0.77
N VAL A 75 -18.84 -2.59 -0.30
CA VAL A 75 -17.65 -3.34 -0.72
C VAL A 75 -16.54 -3.25 0.33
N CYS A 76 -16.29 -2.05 0.89
CA CYS A 76 -15.31 -1.90 1.95
C CYS A 76 -15.69 -2.63 3.24
N MET A 77 -16.97 -2.62 3.63
CA MET A 77 -17.44 -3.37 4.80
C MET A 77 -17.24 -4.88 4.61
N ILE A 78 -17.58 -5.43 3.44
CA ILE A 78 -17.33 -6.85 3.11
C ILE A 78 -15.82 -7.14 3.18
N GLY A 79 -14.99 -6.25 2.65
CA GLY A 79 -13.53 -6.39 2.71
C GLY A 79 -13.01 -6.42 4.14
N MET A 80 -13.50 -5.56 5.03
CA MET A 80 -13.11 -5.56 6.45
C MET A 80 -13.51 -6.85 7.16
N VAL A 81 -14.69 -7.41 6.84
CA VAL A 81 -15.10 -8.72 7.36
C VAL A 81 -14.16 -9.82 6.89
N PHE A 82 -13.75 -9.82 5.61
CA PHE A 82 -12.81 -10.82 5.10
C PHE A 82 -11.44 -10.72 5.75
N ILE A 83 -10.93 -9.49 6.01
CA ILE A 83 -9.67 -9.30 6.73
C ILE A 83 -9.78 -9.87 8.15
N ALA A 84 -10.82 -9.51 8.88
CA ALA A 84 -11.01 -9.98 10.25
C ALA A 84 -11.16 -11.51 10.31
N MET A 85 -11.93 -12.09 9.40
CA MET A 85 -12.09 -13.54 9.27
C MET A 85 -10.77 -14.22 8.91
N GLY A 86 -9.99 -13.64 8.00
CA GLY A 86 -8.68 -14.14 7.62
C GLY A 86 -7.70 -14.15 8.80
N LEU A 87 -7.63 -13.08 9.57
CA LEU A 87 -6.81 -12.99 10.79
C LEU A 87 -7.25 -14.01 11.84
N PHE A 88 -8.55 -14.11 12.08
CA PHE A 88 -9.11 -15.08 13.03
C PHE A 88 -8.82 -16.52 12.61
N LEU A 89 -9.01 -16.87 11.33
CA LEU A 89 -8.68 -18.23 10.84
C LEU A 89 -7.17 -18.49 10.88
N THR A 90 -6.34 -17.48 10.65
CA THR A 90 -4.89 -17.60 10.82
C THR A 90 -4.52 -17.92 12.26
N SER A 91 -5.22 -17.34 13.25
CA SER A 91 -4.98 -17.65 14.67
C SER A 91 -5.28 -19.11 15.04
N LEU A 92 -6.10 -19.78 14.26
CA LEU A 92 -6.45 -21.19 14.44
C LEU A 92 -5.61 -22.15 13.58
N ALA A 93 -4.66 -21.63 12.79
CA ALA A 93 -3.87 -22.42 11.86
C ALA A 93 -3.00 -23.45 12.56
N GLN A 94 -3.00 -24.67 12.01
CA GLN A 94 -2.17 -25.81 12.44
C GLN A 94 -1.13 -26.18 11.37
N SER A 95 -1.14 -25.50 10.23
CA SER A 95 -0.18 -25.71 9.14
C SER A 95 0.08 -24.40 8.39
N LEU A 96 1.24 -24.31 7.76
CA LEU A 96 1.61 -23.17 6.92
C LEU A 96 0.64 -22.99 5.74
N THR A 97 0.12 -24.09 5.18
CA THR A 97 -0.90 -24.06 4.12
C THR A 97 -2.16 -23.33 4.58
N THR A 98 -2.61 -23.55 5.82
CA THR A 98 -3.75 -22.83 6.38
C THR A 98 -3.45 -21.32 6.47
N VAL A 99 -2.22 -20.94 6.83
CA VAL A 99 -1.81 -19.52 6.86
C VAL A 99 -1.79 -18.92 5.45
N TYR A 100 -1.34 -19.65 4.42
CA TYR A 100 -1.43 -19.18 3.03
C TYR A 100 -2.86 -18.91 2.61
N LEU A 101 -3.80 -19.79 2.96
CA LEU A 101 -5.21 -19.63 2.58
C LEU A 101 -5.88 -18.52 3.39
N SER A 102 -5.63 -18.46 4.69
CA SER A 102 -6.31 -17.51 5.57
C SER A 102 -5.67 -16.11 5.50
N TYR A 103 -4.36 -15.98 5.70
CA TYR A 103 -3.68 -14.69 5.63
C TYR A 103 -3.38 -14.30 4.18
N GLY A 104 -2.76 -15.19 3.41
CA GLY A 104 -2.35 -14.89 2.03
C GLY A 104 -3.54 -14.57 1.13
N LEU A 105 -4.51 -15.48 1.03
CA LEU A 105 -5.64 -15.28 0.10
C LEU A 105 -6.77 -14.46 0.73
N LEU A 106 -7.25 -14.79 1.92
CA LEU A 106 -8.48 -14.19 2.45
C LEU A 106 -8.25 -12.77 2.96
N VAL A 107 -7.15 -12.50 3.71
CA VAL A 107 -6.77 -11.12 4.06
C VAL A 107 -6.44 -10.33 2.81
N GLY A 108 -5.69 -10.90 1.84
CA GLY A 108 -5.39 -10.25 0.58
C GLY A 108 -6.64 -9.85 -0.21
N LEU A 109 -7.64 -10.74 -0.31
CA LEU A 109 -8.93 -10.44 -0.92
C LEU A 109 -9.66 -9.32 -0.18
N GLY A 110 -9.67 -9.36 1.14
CA GLY A 110 -10.26 -8.29 1.97
C GLY A 110 -9.62 -6.94 1.70
N ILE A 111 -8.28 -6.87 1.63
CA ILE A 111 -7.54 -5.65 1.30
C ILE A 111 -7.90 -5.16 -0.10
N ALA A 112 -8.01 -6.05 -1.10
CA ALA A 112 -8.42 -5.70 -2.47
C ALA A 112 -9.78 -4.99 -2.50
N LEU A 113 -10.74 -5.46 -1.69
CA LEU A 113 -12.08 -4.89 -1.60
C LEU A 113 -12.13 -3.56 -0.83
N VAL A 114 -11.08 -3.21 -0.08
CA VAL A 114 -11.03 -1.95 0.68
C VAL A 114 -10.13 -0.92 0.00
N TYR A 115 -8.94 -1.29 -0.45
CA TYR A 115 -7.91 -0.37 -0.91
C TYR A 115 -8.38 0.51 -2.08
N THR A 116 -8.64 -0.10 -3.22
CA THR A 116 -9.04 0.62 -4.43
C THR A 116 -10.37 1.37 -4.25
N PRO A 117 -11.44 0.75 -3.70
CA PRO A 117 -12.70 1.45 -3.50
C PRO A 117 -12.62 2.65 -2.57
N SER A 118 -11.91 2.56 -1.45
CA SER A 118 -11.84 3.66 -0.48
C SER A 118 -11.07 4.86 -1.04
N ILE A 119 -9.93 4.63 -1.71
CA ILE A 119 -9.12 5.72 -2.27
C ILE A 119 -9.80 6.39 -3.47
N ALA A 120 -10.47 5.61 -4.32
CA ALA A 120 -11.22 6.13 -5.45
C ALA A 120 -12.46 6.92 -5.01
N CYS A 121 -13.09 6.53 -3.90
CA CYS A 121 -14.27 7.20 -3.32
C CYS A 121 -14.03 8.68 -3.01
N VAL A 122 -12.81 9.07 -2.67
CA VAL A 122 -12.44 10.47 -2.33
C VAL A 122 -12.44 11.37 -3.57
N GLN A 123 -12.02 10.85 -4.71
CA GLN A 123 -11.70 11.65 -5.90
C GLN A 123 -12.87 12.54 -6.40
N PRO A 124 -14.12 12.04 -6.48
CA PRO A 124 -15.24 12.82 -6.99
C PRO A 124 -15.76 13.91 -6.04
N TRP A 125 -15.37 13.89 -4.76
CA TRP A 125 -15.80 14.89 -3.77
C TRP A 125 -15.07 16.23 -3.91
N PHE A 126 -13.92 16.24 -4.57
CA PHE A 126 -13.01 17.40 -4.64
C PHE A 126 -12.67 17.78 -6.09
N ASN A 127 -12.59 19.08 -6.35
CA ASN A 127 -12.12 19.61 -7.62
C ASN A 127 -10.78 20.36 -7.43
N LYS A 128 -10.79 21.45 -6.64
CA LYS A 128 -9.59 22.29 -6.46
C LYS A 128 -8.55 21.69 -5.51
N ARG A 129 -8.99 20.98 -4.44
CA ARG A 129 -8.13 20.41 -3.39
C ARG A 129 -8.01 18.90 -3.48
N ARG A 130 -8.12 18.33 -4.69
CA ARG A 130 -8.10 16.87 -4.90
C ARG A 130 -6.77 16.26 -4.50
N GLY A 131 -5.65 16.92 -4.82
CA GLY A 131 -4.31 16.44 -4.42
C GLY A 131 -4.15 16.40 -2.90
N LEU A 132 -4.55 17.45 -2.20
CA LEU A 132 -4.53 17.51 -0.74
C LEU A 132 -5.43 16.43 -0.12
N ALA A 133 -6.66 16.30 -0.62
CA ALA A 133 -7.61 15.28 -0.13
C ALA A 133 -7.08 13.86 -0.34
N SER A 134 -6.50 13.57 -1.52
CA SER A 134 -5.81 12.31 -1.80
C SER A 134 -4.62 12.08 -0.88
N GLY A 135 -3.82 13.12 -0.65
CA GLY A 135 -2.66 13.06 0.23
C GLY A 135 -3.06 12.71 1.66
N ILE A 136 -4.05 13.42 2.23
CA ILE A 136 -4.57 13.14 3.58
C ILE A 136 -5.17 11.73 3.65
N ALA A 137 -6.03 11.35 2.71
CA ALA A 137 -6.63 10.04 2.70
C ALA A 137 -5.58 8.92 2.63
N SER A 138 -4.65 9.03 1.71
CA SER A 138 -3.61 8.02 1.49
C SER A 138 -2.53 8.00 2.58
N SER A 139 -2.39 9.08 3.37
CA SER A 139 -1.46 9.11 4.50
C SER A 139 -1.82 8.10 5.60
N GLY A 140 -3.08 7.60 5.59
CA GLY A 140 -3.49 6.45 6.39
C GLY A 140 -2.59 5.22 6.20
N VAL A 141 -2.07 5.00 4.98
CA VAL A 141 -1.09 3.93 4.73
C VAL A 141 0.13 4.09 5.63
N GLY A 142 0.75 5.28 5.65
CA GLY A 142 1.93 5.56 6.48
C GLY A 142 1.62 5.47 7.98
N ALA A 143 0.46 5.99 8.40
CA ALA A 143 0.04 5.91 9.79
C ALA A 143 -0.18 4.45 10.24
N GLY A 144 -0.83 3.64 9.41
CA GLY A 144 -1.04 2.21 9.69
C GLY A 144 0.28 1.45 9.78
N THR A 145 1.18 1.67 8.81
CA THR A 145 2.51 1.06 8.76
C THR A 145 3.36 1.42 9.98
N LEU A 146 3.19 2.62 10.51
CA LEU A 146 3.93 3.07 11.70
C LEU A 146 3.33 2.52 12.99
N ILE A 147 2.01 2.65 13.16
CA ILE A 147 1.34 2.41 14.45
C ILE A 147 1.11 0.92 14.71
N LEU A 148 0.53 0.20 13.74
CA LEU A 148 0.06 -1.16 14.00
C LEU A 148 1.18 -2.18 14.26
N PRO A 149 2.31 -2.20 13.51
CA PRO A 149 3.42 -3.09 13.84
C PRO A 149 3.99 -2.86 15.24
N VAL A 150 4.05 -1.59 15.71
CA VAL A 150 4.49 -1.27 17.09
C VAL A 150 3.51 -1.81 18.11
N VAL A 151 2.21 -1.61 17.90
CA VAL A 151 1.17 -2.15 18.78
C VAL A 151 1.22 -3.68 18.81
N VAL A 152 1.38 -4.33 17.66
CA VAL A 152 1.48 -5.79 17.57
C VAL A 152 2.75 -6.30 18.27
N SER A 153 3.89 -5.66 18.05
CA SER A 153 5.13 -6.03 18.75
C SER A 153 4.97 -5.95 20.27
N TYR A 154 4.28 -4.91 20.77
CA TYR A 154 3.96 -4.82 22.19
C TYR A 154 3.00 -5.92 22.64
N LEU A 155 1.94 -6.21 21.90
CA LEU A 155 1.02 -7.32 22.21
C LEU A 155 1.75 -8.66 22.30
N LEU A 156 2.71 -8.92 21.43
CA LEU A 156 3.49 -10.16 21.41
C LEU A 156 4.42 -10.30 22.62
N THR A 157 4.66 -9.26 23.42
CA THR A 157 5.36 -9.37 24.72
C THR A 157 4.43 -9.81 25.86
N GLU A 158 3.13 -9.58 25.71
CA GLU A 158 2.13 -9.83 26.77
C GLU A 158 1.30 -11.09 26.49
N ILE A 159 1.01 -11.40 25.21
CA ILE A 159 0.13 -12.50 24.78
C ILE A 159 0.76 -13.28 23.63
N ASN A 160 0.28 -14.51 23.40
CA ASN A 160 0.78 -15.33 22.30
C ASN A 160 0.31 -14.79 20.93
N TRP A 161 0.98 -15.22 19.85
CA TRP A 161 0.71 -14.72 18.50
C TRP A 161 -0.72 -15.03 18.00
N ARG A 162 -1.35 -16.10 18.48
CA ARG A 162 -2.74 -16.46 18.14
C ARG A 162 -3.72 -15.47 18.74
N GLU A 163 -3.55 -15.13 20.01
CA GLU A 163 -4.35 -14.12 20.71
C GLU A 163 -4.11 -12.72 20.14
N ALA A 164 -2.88 -12.39 19.75
CA ALA A 164 -2.56 -11.13 19.07
C ALA A 164 -3.33 -11.00 17.73
N LEU A 165 -3.39 -12.06 16.92
CA LEU A 165 -4.17 -12.08 15.68
C LEU A 165 -5.69 -11.95 15.94
N GLN A 166 -6.22 -12.58 17.00
CA GLN A 166 -7.64 -12.43 17.39
C GLN A 166 -7.95 -11.00 17.83
N THR A 167 -7.05 -10.40 18.59
CA THR A 167 -7.15 -8.99 19.02
C THR A 167 -7.14 -8.05 17.80
N MET A 168 -6.25 -8.31 16.84
CA MET A 168 -6.24 -7.56 15.57
C MET A 168 -7.55 -7.76 14.79
N ALA A 169 -8.08 -8.98 14.72
CA ALA A 169 -9.35 -9.25 14.04
C ALA A 169 -10.50 -8.45 14.67
N ALA A 170 -10.59 -8.43 15.99
CA ALA A 170 -11.57 -7.61 16.72
C ALA A 170 -11.40 -6.11 16.45
N GLY A 171 -10.15 -5.62 16.44
CA GLY A 171 -9.83 -4.23 16.09
C GLY A 171 -10.24 -3.86 14.66
N VAL A 172 -10.02 -4.74 13.68
CA VAL A 172 -10.47 -4.56 12.29
C VAL A 172 -12.00 -4.48 12.21
N LEU A 173 -12.73 -5.34 12.92
CA LEU A 173 -14.18 -5.29 12.96
C LEU A 173 -14.68 -3.98 13.58
N LEU A 174 -14.13 -3.57 14.72
CA LEU A 174 -14.58 -2.37 15.41
C LEU A 174 -14.25 -1.09 14.63
N ILE A 175 -12.98 -0.90 14.29
CA ILE A 175 -12.49 0.33 13.68
C ILE A 175 -12.73 0.33 12.17
N GLY A 176 -12.43 -0.78 11.50
CA GLY A 176 -12.51 -0.90 10.05
C GLY A 176 -13.95 -0.88 9.54
N LEU A 177 -14.89 -1.61 10.17
CA LEU A 177 -16.30 -1.56 9.78
C LEU A 177 -16.90 -0.17 10.02
N THR A 178 -16.57 0.48 11.14
CA THR A 178 -17.05 1.84 11.43
C THR A 178 -16.57 2.82 10.35
N ALA A 179 -15.30 2.76 9.98
CA ALA A 179 -14.74 3.57 8.92
C ALA A 179 -15.37 3.26 7.55
N GLY A 180 -15.51 1.98 7.20
CA GLY A 180 -16.18 1.54 5.97
C GLY A 180 -17.63 2.01 5.87
N PHE A 181 -18.38 1.95 6.98
CA PHE A 181 -19.76 2.42 7.06
C PHE A 181 -19.91 3.93 6.79
N LEU A 182 -18.93 4.75 7.15
CA LEU A 182 -18.93 6.20 6.93
C LEU A 182 -18.61 6.59 5.47
N LEU A 183 -18.05 5.69 4.66
CA LEU A 183 -17.81 5.95 3.24
C LEU A 183 -19.12 6.18 2.50
N LYS A 184 -19.14 7.19 1.64
CA LYS A 184 -20.30 7.55 0.81
C LYS A 184 -19.86 7.91 -0.59
N ARG A 185 -20.67 7.52 -1.59
CA ARG A 185 -20.53 8.00 -2.96
C ARG A 185 -20.78 9.51 -3.02
N ALA A 186 -20.01 10.24 -3.81
CA ALA A 186 -20.23 11.65 -4.03
C ALA A 186 -21.63 11.90 -4.63
N PRO A 187 -22.33 12.98 -4.24
CA PRO A 187 -23.61 13.35 -4.84
C PRO A 187 -23.43 13.64 -6.34
N ASN A 188 -24.40 13.22 -7.13
CA ASN A 188 -24.42 13.52 -8.56
C ASN A 188 -24.87 14.97 -8.77
N LEU A 189 -23.93 15.92 -8.83
CA LEU A 189 -24.20 17.35 -8.96
C LEU A 189 -24.60 17.76 -10.39
N ASN A 190 -24.42 16.88 -11.38
CA ASN A 190 -24.62 17.23 -12.81
C ASN A 190 -25.98 16.80 -13.37
N GLY A 191 -26.92 16.37 -12.53
CA GLY A 191 -28.30 16.06 -12.97
C GLY A 191 -28.44 14.90 -13.96
N ASN A 192 -27.40 14.08 -14.12
CA ASN A 192 -27.40 12.97 -15.05
C ASN A 192 -28.33 11.85 -14.55
N PRO A 193 -29.41 11.48 -15.29
CA PRO A 193 -30.40 10.51 -14.81
C PRO A 193 -29.81 9.14 -14.47
N SER A 194 -28.68 8.79 -15.06
CA SER A 194 -27.98 7.52 -14.83
C SER A 194 -27.12 7.51 -13.54
N GLY A 195 -26.97 8.62 -12.82
CA GLY A 195 -26.13 8.71 -11.63
C GLY A 195 -24.63 8.54 -11.88
N GLN A 196 -24.21 8.38 -13.13
CA GLN A 196 -22.81 8.15 -13.51
C GLN A 196 -22.05 9.47 -13.69
N LEU A 197 -20.83 9.52 -13.15
CA LEU A 197 -19.91 10.62 -13.38
C LEU A 197 -19.42 10.60 -14.83
N PRO A 198 -19.10 11.77 -15.44
CA PRO A 198 -18.50 11.83 -16.78
C PRO A 198 -17.11 11.19 -16.78
N GLY A 199 -16.75 10.56 -17.88
CA GLY A 199 -15.45 9.93 -18.05
C GLY A 199 -15.46 8.71 -18.95
N LEU A 200 -14.29 8.10 -19.11
CA LEU A 200 -14.10 6.92 -19.94
C LEU A 200 -14.60 5.65 -19.22
N THR A 201 -15.03 4.67 -20.00
CA THR A 201 -15.19 3.29 -19.51
C THR A 201 -13.80 2.67 -19.32
N LEU A 202 -13.70 1.60 -18.52
CA LEU A 202 -12.44 0.88 -18.35
C LEU A 202 -11.84 0.47 -19.71
N SER A 203 -12.64 -0.18 -20.56
CA SER A 203 -12.18 -0.63 -21.90
C SER A 203 -11.68 0.52 -22.78
N ALA A 204 -12.29 1.70 -22.69
CA ALA A 204 -11.84 2.86 -23.44
C ALA A 204 -10.54 3.42 -22.87
N ALA A 205 -10.42 3.50 -21.54
CA ALA A 205 -9.21 3.98 -20.87
C ALA A 205 -7.99 3.12 -21.17
N LEU A 206 -8.13 1.78 -21.15
CA LEU A 206 -7.04 0.83 -21.43
C LEU A 206 -6.43 0.98 -22.84
N LYS A 207 -7.21 1.49 -23.80
CA LYS A 207 -6.75 1.71 -25.18
C LYS A 207 -5.95 3.00 -25.35
N THR A 208 -6.04 3.94 -24.38
CA THR A 208 -5.36 5.23 -24.47
C THR A 208 -3.84 5.10 -24.30
N PRO A 209 -3.03 5.90 -25.02
CA PRO A 209 -1.59 5.97 -24.78
C PRO A 209 -1.25 6.37 -23.33
N SER A 210 -2.02 7.29 -22.74
CA SER A 210 -1.82 7.75 -21.36
C SER A 210 -1.90 6.61 -20.34
N PHE A 211 -2.88 5.70 -20.50
CA PHE A 211 -2.98 4.53 -19.61
C PHE A 211 -1.80 3.59 -19.80
N LYS A 212 -1.43 3.31 -21.04
CA LYS A 212 -0.30 2.41 -21.35
C LYS A 212 1.01 2.90 -20.74
N TRP A 213 1.30 4.21 -20.85
CA TRP A 213 2.50 4.80 -20.24
C TRP A 213 2.45 4.80 -18.71
N LEU A 214 1.31 5.13 -18.10
CA LEU A 214 1.15 5.04 -16.65
C LEU A 214 1.30 3.60 -16.15
N TYR A 215 0.71 2.64 -16.86
CA TYR A 215 0.82 1.22 -16.52
C TYR A 215 2.26 0.73 -16.60
N MET A 216 2.97 1.08 -17.67
CA MET A 216 4.38 0.73 -17.84
C MET A 216 5.26 1.37 -16.76
N GLY A 217 5.04 2.65 -16.44
CA GLY A 217 5.73 3.32 -15.34
C GLY A 217 5.46 2.67 -13.98
N THR A 218 4.21 2.24 -13.73
CA THR A 218 3.86 1.51 -12.50
C THR A 218 4.53 0.14 -12.46
N LEU A 219 4.52 -0.60 -13.57
CA LEU A 219 5.13 -1.93 -13.66
C LEU A 219 6.65 -1.89 -13.44
N LEU A 220 7.35 -0.97 -14.12
CA LEU A 220 8.81 -0.84 -14.02
C LEU A 220 9.24 -0.20 -12.70
N GLY A 221 8.47 0.74 -12.17
CA GLY A 221 8.77 1.41 -10.90
C GLY A 221 8.46 0.54 -9.67
N ALA A 222 7.64 -0.50 -9.80
CA ALA A 222 7.23 -1.32 -8.67
C ALA A 222 8.38 -2.08 -7.98
N PRO A 223 9.35 -2.72 -8.66
CA PRO A 223 10.51 -3.30 -8.00
C PRO A 223 11.28 -2.28 -7.17
N VAL A 224 11.47 -1.06 -7.71
CA VAL A 224 12.13 0.04 -7.00
C VAL A 224 11.38 0.40 -5.70
N MET A 225 10.05 0.33 -5.72
CA MET A 225 9.21 0.64 -4.55
C MET A 225 9.29 -0.43 -3.46
N PHE A 226 9.37 -1.71 -3.81
CA PHE A 226 9.13 -2.79 -2.84
C PHE A 226 10.39 -3.46 -2.30
N VAL A 227 11.52 -3.39 -3.02
CA VAL A 227 12.81 -3.95 -2.56
C VAL A 227 13.22 -3.42 -1.18
N PRO A 228 13.16 -2.09 -0.87
CA PRO A 228 13.60 -1.60 0.43
C PRO A 228 12.74 -2.12 1.59
N PHE A 229 11.44 -2.31 1.39
CA PHE A 229 10.56 -2.83 2.45
C PHE A 229 10.95 -4.24 2.91
N ALA A 230 11.48 -5.05 2.01
CA ALA A 230 11.92 -6.41 2.32
C ALA A 230 13.38 -6.48 2.80
N HIS A 231 14.25 -5.64 2.25
CA HIS A 231 15.70 -5.85 2.36
C HIS A 231 16.46 -4.81 3.17
N ILE A 232 15.88 -3.62 3.47
CA ILE A 232 16.62 -2.55 4.16
C ILE A 232 17.10 -2.98 5.54
N SER A 233 16.26 -3.70 6.29
CA SER A 233 16.63 -4.17 7.63
C SER A 233 17.75 -5.20 7.58
N ALA A 234 17.70 -6.12 6.61
CA ALA A 234 18.76 -7.11 6.40
C ALA A 234 20.08 -6.43 5.99
N ALA A 235 20.03 -5.51 5.02
CA ALA A 235 21.21 -4.77 4.59
C ALA A 235 21.84 -3.94 5.70
N ALA A 236 21.04 -3.35 6.57
CA ALA A 236 21.54 -2.60 7.72
C ALA A 236 22.21 -3.51 8.77
N ARG A 237 21.65 -4.70 9.01
CA ARG A 237 22.28 -5.71 9.89
C ARG A 237 23.62 -6.18 9.32
N ASP A 238 23.70 -6.44 8.01
CA ASP A 238 24.93 -6.83 7.34
C ASP A 238 26.02 -5.74 7.46
N ALA A 239 25.62 -4.46 7.57
CA ALA A 239 26.49 -3.33 7.86
C ALA A 239 26.79 -3.12 9.36
N GLY A 240 26.36 -4.03 10.25
CA GLY A 240 26.61 -3.98 11.69
C GLY A 240 25.64 -3.08 12.49
N VAL A 241 24.52 -2.63 11.89
CA VAL A 241 23.50 -1.87 12.63
C VAL A 241 22.74 -2.80 13.60
N PRO A 242 22.56 -2.41 14.88
CA PRO A 242 21.83 -3.21 15.85
C PRO A 242 20.40 -3.55 15.38
N ASP A 243 19.93 -4.75 15.72
CA ASP A 243 18.67 -5.33 15.21
C ASP A 243 17.45 -4.43 15.40
N ALA A 244 17.25 -3.90 16.61
CA ALA A 244 16.14 -3.00 16.90
C ALA A 244 16.15 -1.72 16.04
N GLN A 245 17.32 -1.20 15.72
CA GLN A 245 17.48 -0.02 14.87
C GLN A 245 17.27 -0.37 13.39
N ALA A 246 17.78 -1.52 12.96
CA ALA A 246 17.59 -2.02 11.60
C ALA A 246 16.11 -2.25 11.27
N VAL A 247 15.35 -2.84 12.18
CA VAL A 247 13.88 -3.00 12.04
C VAL A 247 13.18 -1.63 12.04
N GLY A 248 13.64 -0.69 12.86
CA GLY A 248 13.10 0.68 12.92
C GLY A 248 13.18 1.46 11.62
N LEU A 249 14.08 1.08 10.68
CA LEU A 249 14.22 1.74 9.37
C LEU A 249 12.94 1.64 8.52
N VAL A 250 12.20 0.55 8.60
CA VAL A 250 10.90 0.42 7.92
C VAL A 250 9.89 1.43 8.48
N GLY A 251 9.92 1.67 9.80
CA GLY A 251 9.14 2.73 10.43
C GLY A 251 9.50 4.13 9.90
N LEU A 252 10.80 4.39 9.68
CA LEU A 252 11.27 5.66 9.08
C LEU A 252 10.80 5.83 7.64
N ILE A 253 10.73 4.76 6.84
CA ILE A 253 10.07 4.79 5.52
C ILE A 253 8.60 5.22 5.69
N GLY A 254 7.90 4.69 6.70
CA GLY A 254 6.51 5.07 7.04
C GLY A 254 6.38 6.56 7.36
N ILE A 255 7.28 7.11 8.18
CA ILE A 255 7.32 8.55 8.53
C ILE A 255 7.57 9.39 7.29
N GLY A 256 8.59 9.06 6.49
CA GLY A 256 8.86 9.73 5.23
C GLY A 256 7.66 9.71 4.29
N SER A 257 7.00 8.55 4.16
CA SER A 257 5.81 8.36 3.35
C SER A 257 4.63 9.22 3.83
N LEU A 258 4.44 9.33 5.14
CA LEU A 258 3.42 10.19 5.72
C LEU A 258 3.66 11.65 5.33
N VAL A 259 4.87 12.17 5.56
CA VAL A 259 5.26 13.53 5.22
C VAL A 259 5.12 13.79 3.71
N GLY A 260 5.59 12.86 2.86
CA GLY A 260 5.52 12.98 1.42
C GLY A 260 4.10 13.13 0.90
N ARG A 261 3.15 12.37 1.43
CA ARG A 261 1.74 12.43 1.04
C ARG A 261 1.10 13.78 1.35
N PHE A 262 1.42 14.36 2.50
CA PHE A 262 0.92 15.70 2.87
C PHE A 262 1.59 16.82 2.06
N ALA A 263 2.91 16.86 2.05
CA ALA A 263 3.66 17.97 1.45
C ALA A 263 3.53 18.01 -0.07
N ILE A 264 3.62 16.87 -0.72
CA ILE A 264 3.69 16.81 -2.19
C ILE A 264 2.30 16.90 -2.83
N GLY A 265 1.23 16.51 -2.15
CA GLY A 265 -0.14 16.75 -2.63
C GLY A 265 -0.40 18.24 -2.92
N TRP A 266 0.04 19.12 -2.02
CA TRP A 266 -0.04 20.58 -2.21
C TRP A 266 0.87 21.09 -3.35
N LEU A 267 2.10 20.57 -3.43
CA LEU A 267 3.04 20.93 -4.48
C LEU A 267 2.52 20.53 -5.86
N ALA A 268 1.94 19.34 -5.96
CA ALA A 268 1.38 18.79 -7.19
C ALA A 268 0.19 19.62 -7.73
N ASP A 269 -0.61 20.18 -6.85
CA ASP A 269 -1.71 21.06 -7.25
C ASP A 269 -1.20 22.39 -7.85
N ARG A 270 0.07 22.79 -7.59
CA ARG A 270 0.72 24.00 -8.16
C ARG A 270 1.58 23.72 -9.40
N MET A 271 2.42 22.68 -9.36
CA MET A 271 3.38 22.35 -10.42
C MET A 271 2.77 21.47 -11.53
N GLY A 272 1.60 20.84 -11.25
CA GLY A 272 1.00 19.84 -12.10
C GLY A 272 1.38 18.41 -11.67
N ARG A 273 0.38 17.54 -11.56
CA ARG A 273 0.51 16.21 -10.93
C ARG A 273 1.46 15.28 -11.67
N ILE A 274 1.45 15.29 -13.00
CA ILE A 274 2.33 14.43 -13.82
C ILE A 274 3.80 14.84 -13.64
N LYS A 275 4.11 16.16 -13.69
CA LYS A 275 5.47 16.63 -13.49
C LYS A 275 5.99 16.29 -12.10
N THR A 276 5.12 16.43 -11.08
CA THR A 276 5.47 16.08 -9.71
C THR A 276 5.68 14.57 -9.55
N LEU A 277 4.87 13.74 -10.23
CA LEU A 277 5.05 12.28 -10.24
C LEU A 277 6.45 11.91 -10.80
N MET A 278 6.81 12.48 -11.96
CA MET A 278 8.13 12.21 -12.58
C MET A 278 9.29 12.68 -11.69
N LEU A 279 9.17 13.86 -11.06
CA LEU A 279 10.16 14.35 -10.11
C LEU A 279 10.33 13.41 -8.92
N MET A 280 9.23 12.96 -8.33
CA MET A 280 9.29 12.05 -7.17
C MET A 280 9.82 10.67 -7.55
N GLN A 281 9.53 10.18 -8.76
CA GLN A 281 10.11 8.93 -9.26
C GLN A 281 11.63 9.04 -9.39
N GLY A 282 12.13 10.10 -10.00
CA GLY A 282 13.58 10.34 -10.11
C GLY A 282 14.25 10.53 -8.74
N LEU A 283 13.62 11.26 -7.81
CA LEU A 283 14.14 11.41 -6.45
C LEU A 283 14.14 10.10 -5.67
N MET A 284 13.17 9.22 -5.90
CA MET A 284 13.16 7.88 -5.32
C MET A 284 14.33 7.05 -5.84
N GLY A 285 14.60 7.08 -7.14
CA GLY A 285 15.79 6.43 -7.72
C GLY A 285 17.07 6.97 -7.13
N LEU A 286 17.23 8.30 -7.08
CA LEU A 286 18.41 8.94 -6.49
C LEU A 286 18.65 8.56 -5.03
N SER A 287 17.61 8.23 -4.25
CA SER A 287 17.78 7.76 -2.87
C SER A 287 18.64 6.49 -2.79
N TYR A 288 18.60 5.64 -3.80
CA TYR A 288 19.42 4.42 -3.82
C TYR A 288 20.94 4.68 -3.85
N LEU A 289 21.38 5.87 -4.29
CA LEU A 289 22.77 6.29 -4.15
C LEU A 289 23.18 6.45 -2.67
N ILE A 290 22.24 6.88 -1.82
CA ILE A 290 22.45 6.94 -0.36
C ILE A 290 22.61 5.51 0.18
N TRP A 291 21.74 4.57 -0.24
CA TRP A 291 21.87 3.16 0.15
C TRP A 291 23.19 2.55 -0.32
N ALA A 292 23.62 2.83 -1.56
CA ALA A 292 24.89 2.34 -2.09
C ALA A 292 26.10 2.71 -1.23
N GLY A 293 26.07 3.91 -0.62
CA GLY A 293 27.13 4.40 0.27
C GLY A 293 26.88 4.14 1.75
N ALA A 294 25.75 3.51 2.14
CA ALA A 294 25.38 3.37 3.54
C ALA A 294 26.27 2.35 4.27
N GLN A 295 26.97 2.81 5.29
CA GLN A 295 27.82 2.01 6.16
C GLN A 295 27.42 2.10 7.61
N ASP A 296 26.55 3.01 7.95
CA ASP A 296 26.07 3.24 9.31
C ASP A 296 24.56 3.49 9.38
N GLN A 297 24.03 3.45 10.60
CA GLN A 297 22.61 3.62 10.86
C GLN A 297 22.05 4.97 10.33
N TRP A 298 22.83 6.04 10.35
CA TRP A 298 22.35 7.38 9.97
C TRP A 298 22.15 7.48 8.45
N MET A 299 23.04 6.88 7.68
CA MET A 299 22.88 6.81 6.21
C MET A 299 21.68 5.95 5.83
N PHE A 300 21.46 4.79 6.46
CA PHE A 300 20.25 4.01 6.27
C PHE A 300 18.98 4.76 6.69
N ALA A 301 19.02 5.52 7.78
CA ALA A 301 17.89 6.35 8.21
C ALA A 301 17.61 7.48 7.22
N LEU A 302 18.64 8.15 6.70
CA LEU A 302 18.51 9.16 5.66
C LEU A 302 17.89 8.58 4.38
N PHE A 303 18.39 7.43 3.93
CA PHE A 303 17.79 6.68 2.82
C PHE A 303 16.31 6.40 3.09
N ALA A 304 15.97 5.83 4.24
CA ALA A 304 14.62 5.42 4.58
C ALA A 304 13.63 6.61 4.58
N LEU A 305 14.04 7.75 5.14
CA LEU A 305 13.22 8.97 5.15
C LEU A 305 13.04 9.54 3.74
N TRP A 306 14.11 9.65 2.97
CA TRP A 306 14.08 10.19 1.60
C TRP A 306 13.27 9.29 0.66
N PHE A 307 13.56 8.00 0.69
CA PHE A 307 12.82 7.00 -0.07
C PHE A 307 11.33 7.02 0.31
N GLY A 308 11.03 7.01 1.61
CA GLY A 308 9.66 7.08 2.12
C GLY A 308 8.90 8.30 1.63
N LEU A 309 9.51 9.48 1.68
CA LEU A 309 8.92 10.73 1.18
C LEU A 309 8.55 10.62 -0.31
N SER A 310 9.47 10.12 -1.14
CA SER A 310 9.24 9.95 -2.57
C SER A 310 8.17 8.89 -2.85
N TYR A 311 8.26 7.72 -2.21
CA TYR A 311 7.29 6.63 -2.31
C TYR A 311 5.88 7.07 -1.95
N GLY A 312 5.70 7.70 -0.78
CA GLY A 312 4.40 8.19 -0.33
C GLY A 312 3.77 9.19 -1.29
N SER A 313 4.58 10.06 -1.86
CA SER A 313 4.17 11.04 -2.86
C SER A 313 3.64 10.38 -4.13
N ILE A 314 4.38 9.42 -4.69
CA ILE A 314 4.00 8.70 -5.91
C ILE A 314 2.66 7.99 -5.72
N VAL A 315 2.52 7.23 -4.65
CA VAL A 315 1.29 6.46 -4.36
C VAL A 315 0.08 7.38 -4.19
N SER A 316 0.24 8.55 -3.58
CA SER A 316 -0.86 9.50 -3.37
C SER A 316 -1.30 10.24 -4.64
N LEU A 317 -0.40 10.41 -5.62
CA LEU A 317 -0.68 11.15 -6.86
C LEU A 317 -1.40 10.32 -7.91
N LEU A 318 -1.12 9.00 -7.99
CA LEU A 318 -1.67 8.13 -9.03
C LEU A 318 -3.20 8.17 -9.13
N PRO A 319 -3.98 8.08 -8.04
CA PRO A 319 -5.44 8.16 -8.11
C PRO A 319 -5.94 9.51 -8.64
N ALA A 320 -5.31 10.60 -8.25
CA ALA A 320 -5.67 11.94 -8.72
C ALA A 320 -5.38 12.11 -10.22
N ILE A 321 -4.25 11.59 -10.70
CA ILE A 321 -3.88 11.58 -12.11
C ILE A 321 -4.87 10.73 -12.92
N CYS A 322 -5.27 9.56 -12.43
CA CYS A 322 -6.29 8.73 -13.07
C CYS A 322 -7.61 9.48 -13.23
N MET A 323 -8.04 10.20 -12.18
CA MET A 323 -9.28 11.00 -12.24
C MET A 323 -9.17 12.14 -13.24
N ASP A 324 -8.01 12.81 -13.34
CA ASP A 324 -7.80 13.91 -14.29
C ASP A 324 -7.77 13.45 -15.75
N LEU A 325 -7.15 12.30 -16.02
CA LEU A 325 -6.99 11.79 -17.40
C LEU A 325 -8.21 11.04 -17.92
N PHE A 326 -8.91 10.32 -17.05
CA PHE A 326 -9.95 9.37 -17.49
C PHE A 326 -11.34 9.72 -16.98
N GLY A 327 -11.47 10.67 -16.04
CA GLY A 327 -12.73 11.05 -15.42
C GLY A 327 -13.24 10.05 -14.38
N GLY A 328 -14.46 10.27 -13.89
CA GLY A 328 -15.01 9.57 -12.74
C GLY A 328 -15.84 8.32 -13.02
N ARG A 329 -16.16 8.03 -14.32
CA ARG A 329 -17.13 6.98 -14.70
C ARG A 329 -16.73 5.58 -14.23
N ALA A 330 -15.47 5.21 -14.37
CA ALA A 330 -14.93 3.91 -13.96
C ALA A 330 -13.60 4.08 -13.23
N VAL A 331 -13.46 5.14 -12.42
CA VAL A 331 -12.18 5.53 -11.82
C VAL A 331 -11.63 4.45 -10.90
N SER A 332 -12.47 3.76 -10.13
CA SER A 332 -12.03 2.70 -9.23
C SER A 332 -11.47 1.50 -10.00
N ALA A 333 -12.17 1.09 -11.07
CA ALA A 333 -11.70 0.00 -11.93
C ALA A 333 -10.40 0.35 -12.66
N ILE A 334 -10.25 1.60 -13.13
CA ILE A 334 -9.05 2.09 -13.81
C ILE A 334 -7.86 2.11 -12.84
N ILE A 335 -8.02 2.64 -11.62
CA ILE A 335 -6.98 2.64 -10.59
C ILE A 335 -6.60 1.21 -10.20
N GLY A 336 -7.59 0.34 -9.97
CA GLY A 336 -7.33 -1.06 -9.63
C GLY A 336 -6.57 -1.79 -10.73
N THR A 337 -6.92 -1.56 -12.00
CA THR A 337 -6.20 -2.15 -13.13
C THR A 337 -4.78 -1.58 -13.23
N LEU A 338 -4.57 -0.29 -12.97
CA LEU A 338 -3.23 0.29 -12.94
C LEU A 338 -2.35 -0.39 -11.87
N TYR A 339 -2.91 -0.68 -10.70
CA TYR A 339 -2.20 -1.31 -9.61
C TYR A 339 -1.85 -2.79 -9.86
N THR A 340 -2.45 -3.46 -10.85
CA THR A 340 -2.00 -4.81 -11.25
C THR A 340 -0.56 -4.79 -11.79
N GLY A 341 -0.11 -3.66 -12.36
CA GLY A 341 1.30 -3.48 -12.72
C GLY A 341 2.24 -3.51 -11.50
N ALA A 342 1.77 -2.99 -10.35
CA ALA A 342 2.54 -3.06 -9.10
C ALA A 342 2.59 -4.47 -8.50
N ALA A 343 1.61 -5.34 -8.80
CA ALA A 343 1.55 -6.71 -8.26
C ALA A 343 2.79 -7.53 -8.59
N LEU A 344 3.19 -7.51 -9.87
CA LEU A 344 4.37 -8.25 -10.34
C LEU A 344 5.65 -7.70 -9.72
N GLY A 345 5.79 -6.38 -9.63
CA GLY A 345 6.95 -5.76 -9.02
C GLY A 345 7.05 -6.02 -7.52
N ASN A 346 5.92 -6.04 -6.81
CA ASN A 346 5.87 -6.39 -5.39
C ASN A 346 6.26 -7.87 -5.14
N LEU A 347 5.86 -8.77 -6.04
CA LEU A 347 6.20 -10.17 -5.94
C LEU A 347 7.65 -10.44 -6.35
N LEU A 348 8.04 -9.98 -7.54
CA LEU A 348 9.32 -10.33 -8.16
C LEU A 348 10.47 -9.46 -7.65
N GLY A 349 10.25 -8.19 -7.34
CA GLY A 349 11.31 -7.28 -6.93
C GLY A 349 12.11 -7.78 -5.72
N PRO A 350 11.46 -8.00 -4.56
CA PRO A 350 12.15 -8.53 -3.37
C PRO A 350 12.75 -9.93 -3.59
N VAL A 351 12.05 -10.82 -4.31
CA VAL A 351 12.56 -12.19 -4.58
C VAL A 351 13.83 -12.14 -5.42
N MET A 352 13.83 -11.36 -6.50
CA MET A 352 15.02 -11.19 -7.34
C MET A 352 16.16 -10.51 -6.60
N ALA A 353 15.87 -9.51 -5.76
CA ALA A 353 16.86 -8.87 -4.93
C ALA A 353 17.51 -9.85 -3.94
N GLY A 354 16.72 -10.73 -3.33
CA GLY A 354 17.21 -11.81 -2.48
C GLY A 354 18.07 -12.80 -3.23
N GLN A 355 17.65 -13.26 -4.41
CA GLN A 355 18.44 -14.18 -5.25
C GLN A 355 19.79 -13.56 -5.67
N VAL A 356 19.78 -12.28 -6.08
CA VAL A 356 21.02 -11.58 -6.42
C VAL A 356 21.95 -11.49 -5.21
N PHE A 357 21.38 -11.20 -4.03
CA PHE A 357 22.18 -11.17 -2.81
C PHE A 357 22.76 -12.55 -2.45
N ASP A 358 21.98 -13.62 -2.55
CA ASP A 358 22.42 -14.98 -2.27
C ASP A 358 23.60 -15.41 -3.19
N MET A 359 23.58 -14.95 -4.45
CA MET A 359 24.64 -15.23 -5.44
C MET A 359 25.89 -14.33 -5.26
N THR A 360 25.72 -13.07 -4.84
CA THR A 360 26.81 -12.07 -4.84
C THR A 360 27.24 -11.63 -3.45
N GLN A 361 26.49 -12.00 -2.42
CA GLN A 361 26.64 -11.54 -1.03
C GLN A 361 26.64 -10.01 -0.91
N SER A 362 25.97 -9.32 -1.84
CA SER A 362 25.94 -7.86 -1.91
C SER A 362 24.65 -7.34 -2.54
N TYR A 363 24.16 -6.22 -2.03
CA TYR A 363 23.06 -5.48 -2.65
C TYR A 363 23.51 -4.52 -3.78
N ALA A 364 24.80 -4.38 -4.05
CA ALA A 364 25.31 -3.40 -5.01
C ALA A 364 24.65 -3.54 -6.38
N LEU A 365 24.57 -4.76 -6.94
CA LEU A 365 23.94 -5.00 -8.24
C LEU A 365 22.44 -4.66 -8.21
N VAL A 366 21.73 -5.00 -7.14
CA VAL A 366 20.30 -4.66 -6.96
C VAL A 366 20.13 -3.14 -6.98
N ILE A 367 20.97 -2.41 -6.26
CA ILE A 367 20.93 -0.94 -6.17
C ILE A 367 21.15 -0.32 -7.57
N TRP A 368 22.14 -0.77 -8.32
CA TRP A 368 22.40 -0.23 -9.65
C TRP A 368 21.29 -0.55 -10.66
N ILE A 369 20.71 -1.76 -10.60
CA ILE A 369 19.55 -2.12 -11.43
C ILE A 369 18.34 -1.23 -11.10
N THR A 370 18.02 -1.07 -9.82
CA THR A 370 16.88 -0.24 -9.38
C THR A 370 17.07 1.23 -9.72
N LEU A 371 18.28 1.76 -9.59
CA LEU A 371 18.62 3.12 -10.03
C LEU A 371 18.44 3.29 -11.55
N GLY A 372 18.86 2.32 -12.33
CA GLY A 372 18.76 2.37 -13.80
C GLY A 372 17.32 2.26 -14.34
N ILE A 373 16.41 1.68 -13.57
CA ILE A 373 14.98 1.54 -13.92
C ILE A 373 14.18 2.79 -13.51
N SER A 374 14.66 3.56 -12.53
CA SER A 374 13.97 4.74 -11.98
C SER A 374 14.02 5.94 -12.91
#